data_eeca45879b69f6f7fc4e1380d8be2d88
#
_entry.id   eeca45879b69f6f7fc4e1380d8be2d88
#
_cell.length_a   1.000
_cell.length_b   1.000
_cell.length_c   1.000
_cell.angle_alpha   90.00
_cell.angle_beta   90.00
_cell.angle_gamma   90.00
#
_symmetry.space_group_name_H-M   'P 1'
#
loop_
_entity.id
_entity.type
_entity.pdbx_description
1 polymer ?
#
loop_
_entity_poly.entity_id
_entity_poly.type
_entity_poly.pdbx_seq_one_letter_code
_entity_poly.pdbx_strand_id
1 'polypeptide(L)'
;MSGIKYLLDTNFVLGMLKSSPGVLEVVASKQLTSQHCAYSAITRMELLGFPGMTPAEEHLIRSTLDQFRYLAITGDVEDAAITIRRIRRAKLPDALIAATALCHSLELLTLDAGLQATFEAVRPPI
;
A
#
# COMPACT_ATOMS: atom_id res chain seq x y z
N MET A 1 1.98 -21.65 6.49
CA MET A 1 1.47 -21.10 5.27
C MET A 1 1.94 -19.69 5.04
N SER A 2 2.55 -19.46 3.93
CA SER A 2 3.01 -18.14 3.59
C SER A 2 1.89 -17.41 2.88
N GLY A 3 1.13 -16.63 3.59
CA GLY A 3 0.17 -15.73 2.98
C GLY A 3 0.72 -14.34 2.87
N ILE A 4 0.03 -13.48 2.14
CA ILE A 4 0.32 -12.05 2.13
C ILE A 4 -0.03 -11.50 3.51
N LYS A 5 0.86 -10.66 4.06
CA LYS A 5 0.68 -10.09 5.40
C LYS A 5 0.62 -8.57 5.39
N TYR A 6 1.24 -7.94 4.41
CA TYR A 6 1.43 -6.48 4.40
C TYR A 6 0.95 -5.88 3.09
N LEU A 7 0.31 -4.73 3.19
CA LEU A 7 0.02 -3.89 2.04
C LEU A 7 0.98 -2.70 2.09
N LEU A 8 1.74 -2.51 1.00
CA LEU A 8 2.72 -1.43 0.90
C LEU A 8 2.06 -0.21 0.25
N ASP A 9 2.06 0.91 0.96
CA ASP A 9 1.59 2.17 0.39
C ASP A 9 2.62 2.72 -0.60
N THR A 10 2.19 3.64 -1.43
CA THR A 10 3.00 4.26 -2.48
C THR A 10 4.30 4.83 -1.93
N ASN A 11 4.23 5.62 -0.85
CA ASN A 11 5.42 6.22 -0.25
C ASN A 11 6.36 5.19 0.34
N PHE A 12 5.84 4.06 0.81
CA PHE A 12 6.68 2.99 1.33
C PHE A 12 7.47 2.32 0.20
N VAL A 13 6.80 2.04 -0.93
CA VAL A 13 7.48 1.48 -2.11
C VAL A 13 8.54 2.46 -2.63
N LEU A 14 8.22 3.76 -2.71
CA LEU A 14 9.19 4.78 -3.09
C LEU A 14 10.39 4.79 -2.15
N GLY A 15 10.15 4.66 -0.84
CA GLY A 15 11.22 4.59 0.15
C GLY A 15 12.12 3.37 -0.06
N MET A 16 11.55 2.24 -0.45
CA MET A 16 12.34 1.05 -0.79
C MET A 16 13.23 1.31 -2.02
N LEU A 17 12.65 1.93 -3.05
CA LEU A 17 13.39 2.25 -4.28
C LEU A 17 14.54 3.22 -4.03
N LYS A 18 14.36 4.14 -3.09
CA LYS A 18 15.36 5.15 -2.74
C LYS A 18 16.29 4.72 -1.60
N SER A 19 16.10 3.52 -1.08
CA SER A 19 16.81 3.01 0.09
C SER A 19 16.73 3.97 1.28
N SER A 20 15.55 4.52 1.52
CA SER A 20 15.32 5.46 2.62
C SER A 20 15.54 4.77 3.96
N PRO A 21 16.31 5.37 4.91
CA PRO A 21 16.65 4.69 6.17
C PRO A 21 15.45 4.24 6.99
N GLY A 22 14.42 5.06 7.08
CA GLY A 22 13.22 4.69 7.84
C GLY A 22 12.50 3.46 7.27
N VAL A 23 12.45 3.35 5.94
CA VAL A 23 11.84 2.19 5.28
C VAL A 23 12.73 0.96 5.45
N LEU A 24 14.04 1.10 5.26
CA LEU A 24 14.96 -0.02 5.42
C LEU A 24 14.94 -0.56 6.85
N GLU A 25 14.77 0.32 7.83
CA GLU A 25 14.64 -0.10 9.23
C GLU A 25 13.38 -0.96 9.43
N VAL A 26 12.25 -0.57 8.87
CA VAL A 26 11.02 -1.36 8.95
C VAL A 26 11.19 -2.71 8.23
N VAL A 27 11.80 -2.69 7.05
CA VAL A 27 12.09 -3.91 6.29
C VAL A 27 12.90 -4.89 7.14
N ALA A 28 13.93 -4.40 7.80
CA ALA A 28 14.80 -5.23 8.65
C ALA A 28 14.07 -5.71 9.90
N SER A 29 13.37 -4.82 10.62
CA SER A 29 12.75 -5.17 11.89
C SER A 29 11.57 -6.13 11.72
N LYS A 30 10.83 -6.02 10.63
CA LYS A 30 9.71 -6.92 10.33
C LYS A 30 10.15 -8.14 9.51
N GLN A 31 11.40 -8.20 9.11
CA GLN A 31 11.91 -9.27 8.24
C GLN A 31 11.05 -9.42 6.99
N LEU A 32 10.75 -8.30 6.34
CA LEU A 32 9.89 -8.29 5.16
C LEU A 32 10.49 -9.08 4.02
N THR A 33 9.66 -9.92 3.41
CA THR A 33 10.00 -10.59 2.16
C THR A 33 8.96 -10.24 1.11
N SER A 34 9.36 -10.23 -0.15
CA SER A 34 8.43 -9.90 -1.24
C SER A 34 7.21 -10.81 -1.27
N GLN A 35 7.38 -12.07 -0.86
CA GLN A 35 6.28 -13.04 -0.85
C GLN A 35 5.16 -12.69 0.12
N HIS A 36 5.43 -11.86 1.12
CA HIS A 36 4.44 -11.47 2.12
C HIS A 36 3.86 -10.08 1.86
N CYS A 37 4.27 -9.44 0.77
CA CYS A 37 3.87 -8.06 0.48
C CYS A 37 2.95 -7.98 -0.73
N ALA A 38 2.04 -7.02 -0.66
CA ALA A 38 1.10 -6.70 -1.74
C ALA A 38 1.05 -5.20 -1.95
N TYR A 39 0.49 -4.78 -3.06
CA TYR A 39 0.24 -3.37 -3.35
C TYR A 39 -1.13 -3.23 -4.03
N SER A 40 -1.74 -2.06 -3.85
CA SER A 40 -3.07 -1.79 -4.39
C SER A 40 -3.01 -1.23 -5.80
N ALA A 41 -4.16 -1.25 -6.48
CA ALA A 41 -4.33 -0.59 -7.77
C ALA A 41 -3.97 0.90 -7.68
N ILE A 42 -4.27 1.56 -6.55
CA ILE A 42 -3.96 2.97 -6.35
C ILE A 42 -2.45 3.19 -6.39
N THR A 43 -1.69 2.38 -5.66
CA THR A 43 -0.24 2.48 -5.64
C THR A 43 0.35 2.29 -7.03
N ARG A 44 -0.18 1.33 -7.78
CA ARG A 44 0.27 1.11 -9.17
C ARG A 44 0.06 2.34 -10.03
N MET A 45 -1.13 2.93 -9.96
CA MET A 45 -1.46 4.11 -10.76
C MET A 45 -0.67 5.34 -10.34
N GLU A 46 -0.45 5.52 -9.04
CA GLU A 46 0.34 6.65 -8.54
C GLU A 46 1.81 6.55 -8.95
N LEU A 47 2.39 5.36 -8.83
CA LEU A 47 3.80 5.17 -9.17
C LEU A 47 4.05 5.26 -10.67
N LEU A 48 3.22 4.62 -11.48
CA LEU A 48 3.41 4.57 -12.94
C LEU A 48 2.82 5.78 -13.65
N GLY A 49 1.94 6.52 -13.00
CA GLY A 49 1.32 7.71 -13.56
C GLY A 49 2.10 8.99 -13.34
N PHE A 50 3.29 8.93 -12.79
CA PHE A 50 4.08 10.11 -12.47
C PHE A 50 4.57 10.80 -13.76
N PRO A 51 4.25 12.11 -13.96
CA PRO A 51 4.66 12.81 -15.17
C PRO A 51 6.17 12.90 -15.31
N GLY A 52 6.66 12.80 -16.54
CA GLY A 52 8.08 12.96 -16.83
C GLY A 52 8.93 11.73 -16.54
N MET A 53 8.29 10.59 -16.29
CA MET A 53 9.01 9.35 -16.02
C MET A 53 9.80 8.89 -17.24
N THR A 54 11.06 8.52 -17.01
CA THR A 54 11.91 7.94 -18.08
C THR A 54 11.58 6.46 -18.26
N PRO A 55 11.90 5.88 -19.44
CA PRO A 55 11.73 4.43 -19.65
C PRO A 55 12.49 3.59 -18.62
N ALA A 56 13.67 4.03 -18.21
CA ALA A 56 14.46 3.31 -17.20
C ALA A 56 13.77 3.32 -15.85
N GLU A 57 13.20 4.46 -15.45
CA GLU A 57 12.44 4.58 -14.21
C GLU A 57 11.19 3.71 -14.23
N GLU A 58 10.47 3.72 -15.34
CA GLU A 58 9.29 2.87 -15.50
C GLU A 58 9.65 1.39 -15.38
N HIS A 59 10.72 0.97 -16.03
CA HIS A 59 11.19 -0.41 -15.96
C HIS A 59 11.52 -0.82 -14.53
N LEU A 60 12.22 0.04 -13.79
CA LEU A 60 12.57 -0.22 -12.39
C LEU A 60 11.32 -0.37 -11.53
N ILE A 61 10.36 0.52 -11.68
CA ILE A 61 9.11 0.46 -10.90
C ILE A 61 8.34 -0.81 -11.21
N ARG A 62 8.17 -1.14 -12.49
CA ARG A 62 7.44 -2.36 -12.89
C ARG A 62 8.13 -3.61 -12.37
N SER A 63 9.45 -3.68 -12.49
CA SER A 63 10.22 -4.82 -11.99
C SER A 63 10.09 -4.98 -10.48
N THR A 64 10.06 -3.87 -9.76
CA THR A 64 9.88 -3.89 -8.31
C THR A 64 8.48 -4.36 -7.93
N LEU A 65 7.46 -3.81 -8.58
CA LEU A 65 6.07 -4.20 -8.30
C LEU A 65 5.80 -5.66 -8.65
N ASP A 66 6.47 -6.19 -9.68
CA ASP A 66 6.31 -7.60 -10.07
C ASP A 66 6.75 -8.58 -9.00
N GLN A 67 7.53 -8.13 -8.02
CA GLN A 67 7.94 -8.97 -6.88
C GLN A 67 6.83 -9.11 -5.83
N PHE A 68 5.82 -8.24 -5.87
CA PHE A 68 4.74 -8.18 -4.89
C PHE A 68 3.43 -8.61 -5.52
N ARG A 69 2.46 -8.96 -4.68
CA ARG A 69 1.14 -9.34 -5.16
C ARG A 69 0.30 -8.10 -5.46
N TYR A 70 -0.28 -8.05 -6.65
CA TYR A 70 -1.21 -6.99 -7.04
C TYR A 70 -2.60 -7.29 -6.48
N LEU A 71 -3.24 -6.28 -5.87
CA LEU A 71 -4.61 -6.38 -5.37
C LEU A 71 -5.48 -5.33 -6.07
N ALA A 72 -6.41 -5.82 -6.87
CA ALA A 72 -7.31 -4.96 -7.63
C ALA A 72 -8.39 -4.34 -6.74
N ILE A 73 -8.99 -3.25 -7.22
CA ILE A 73 -10.17 -2.67 -6.58
C ILE A 73 -11.36 -3.53 -6.96
N THR A 74 -11.93 -4.20 -5.95
CA THR A 74 -13.14 -5.03 -6.12
C THR A 74 -14.35 -4.28 -5.57
N GLY A 75 -15.54 -4.84 -5.78
CA GLY A 75 -16.76 -4.28 -5.18
C GLY A 75 -16.67 -4.18 -3.67
N ASP A 76 -16.08 -5.20 -3.01
CA ASP A 76 -15.91 -5.17 -1.56
C ASP A 76 -14.98 -4.04 -1.13
N VAL A 77 -13.91 -3.80 -1.88
CA VAL A 77 -12.99 -2.70 -1.60
C VAL A 77 -13.70 -1.36 -1.79
N GLU A 78 -14.50 -1.22 -2.84
CA GLU A 78 -15.27 0.01 -3.05
C GLU A 78 -16.22 0.29 -1.90
N ASP A 79 -16.98 -0.73 -1.48
CA ASP A 79 -17.94 -0.58 -0.38
C ASP A 79 -17.24 -0.20 0.93
N ALA A 80 -16.13 -0.84 1.22
CA ALA A 80 -15.34 -0.51 2.40
C ALA A 80 -14.80 0.93 2.32
N ALA A 81 -14.32 1.36 1.15
CA ALA A 81 -13.83 2.72 0.96
C ALA A 81 -14.94 3.76 1.14
N ILE A 82 -16.15 3.46 0.66
CA ILE A 82 -17.32 4.33 0.85
C ILE A 82 -17.57 4.52 2.34
N THR A 83 -17.58 3.45 3.11
CA THR A 83 -17.79 3.51 4.56
C THR A 83 -16.69 4.32 5.25
N ILE A 84 -15.44 4.08 4.89
CA ILE A 84 -14.29 4.80 5.48
C ILE A 84 -14.41 6.31 5.21
N ARG A 85 -14.78 6.70 4.00
CA ARG A 85 -14.93 8.12 3.65
C ARG A 85 -16.02 8.80 4.47
N ARG A 86 -17.11 8.09 4.75
CA ARG A 86 -18.20 8.63 5.57
C ARG A 86 -17.80 8.85 7.01
N ILE A 87 -17.02 7.91 7.55
CA ILE A 87 -16.63 7.92 8.96
C ILE A 87 -15.44 8.86 9.21
N ARG A 88 -14.45 8.87 8.31
CA ARG A 88 -13.16 9.50 8.56
C ARG A 88 -12.87 10.71 7.67
N ARG A 89 -13.73 11.04 6.72
CA ARG A 89 -13.50 12.11 5.75
C ARG A 89 -12.16 11.94 5.00
N ALA A 90 -11.77 10.70 4.76
CA ALA A 90 -10.52 10.39 4.08
C ALA A 90 -10.60 10.78 2.61
N LYS A 91 -9.46 11.16 2.02
CA LYS A 91 -9.35 11.34 0.58
C LYS A 91 -9.60 10.00 -0.11
N LEU A 92 -10.12 10.05 -1.33
CA LEU A 92 -10.46 8.82 -2.06
C LEU A 92 -9.29 7.85 -2.19
N PRO A 93 -8.08 8.28 -2.60
CA PRO A 93 -6.95 7.33 -2.69
C PRO A 93 -6.63 6.68 -1.35
N ASP A 94 -6.61 7.45 -0.27
CA ASP A 94 -6.31 6.93 1.06
C ASP A 94 -7.39 5.95 1.53
N ALA A 95 -8.65 6.26 1.28
CA ALA A 95 -9.75 5.37 1.62
C ALA A 95 -9.63 4.04 0.87
N LEU A 96 -9.26 4.07 -0.41
CA LEU A 96 -9.10 2.86 -1.21
C LEU A 96 -7.92 2.02 -0.75
N ILE A 97 -6.82 2.64 -0.36
CA ILE A 97 -5.67 1.91 0.18
C ILE A 97 -6.02 1.26 1.52
N ALA A 98 -6.63 2.01 2.43
CA ALA A 98 -7.06 1.47 3.72
C ALA A 98 -8.08 0.35 3.53
N ALA A 99 -9.04 0.52 2.62
CA ALA A 99 -10.05 -0.48 2.31
C ALA A 99 -9.44 -1.76 1.75
N THR A 100 -8.43 -1.65 0.90
CA THR A 100 -7.74 -2.80 0.34
C THR A 100 -7.08 -3.61 1.46
N ALA A 101 -6.36 -2.93 2.36
CA ALA A 101 -5.74 -3.60 3.51
C ALA A 101 -6.78 -4.26 4.41
N LEU A 102 -7.89 -3.56 4.66
CA LEU A 102 -8.95 -4.07 5.51
C LEU A 102 -9.61 -5.31 4.92
N CYS A 103 -9.97 -5.28 3.64
CA CYS A 103 -10.65 -6.39 2.97
C CYS A 103 -9.79 -7.65 2.88
N HIS A 104 -8.48 -7.50 2.83
CA HIS A 104 -7.54 -8.63 2.74
C HIS A 104 -6.91 -8.97 4.08
N SER A 105 -7.33 -8.34 5.17
CA SER A 105 -6.79 -8.55 6.52
C SER A 105 -5.28 -8.36 6.59
N LEU A 106 -4.80 -7.30 5.96
CA LEU A 106 -3.37 -6.99 5.88
C LEU A 106 -3.01 -5.85 6.82
N GLU A 107 -1.77 -5.85 7.29
CA GLU A 107 -1.20 -4.70 7.97
C GLU A 107 -0.74 -3.70 6.92
N LEU A 108 -1.08 -2.43 7.09
CA LEU A 108 -0.69 -1.36 6.18
C LEU A 108 0.68 -0.82 6.58
N LEU A 109 1.59 -0.74 5.62
CA LEU A 109 2.90 -0.11 5.79
C LEU A 109 2.94 1.18 4.99
N THR A 110 2.94 2.30 5.69
CA THR A 110 2.92 3.64 5.10
C THR A 110 3.79 4.58 5.92
N LEU A 111 4.32 5.60 5.26
CA LEU A 111 5.03 6.70 5.92
C LEU A 111 4.10 7.88 6.21
N ASP A 112 2.84 7.80 5.78
CA ASP A 112 1.86 8.87 5.98
C ASP A 112 1.11 8.65 7.28
N ALA A 113 1.35 9.54 8.25
CA ALA A 113 0.74 9.44 9.58
C ALA A 113 -0.79 9.55 9.51
N GLY A 114 -1.32 10.35 8.60
CA GLY A 114 -2.77 10.50 8.43
C GLY A 114 -3.42 9.22 7.91
N LEU A 115 -2.82 8.58 6.92
CA LEU A 115 -3.31 7.31 6.40
C LEU A 115 -3.18 6.21 7.46
N GLN A 116 -2.07 6.17 8.19
CA GLN A 116 -1.90 5.21 9.27
C GLN A 116 -2.98 5.36 10.32
N ALA A 117 -3.29 6.59 10.72
CA ALA A 117 -4.34 6.86 11.72
C ALA A 117 -5.72 6.43 11.20
N THR A 118 -6.02 6.70 9.93
CA THR A 118 -7.27 6.26 9.31
C THR A 118 -7.39 4.75 9.32
N PHE A 119 -6.34 4.05 8.94
CA PHE A 119 -6.34 2.58 8.93
C PHE A 119 -6.51 2.01 10.34
N GLU A 120 -5.79 2.53 11.32
CA GLU A 120 -5.89 2.05 12.71
C GLU A 120 -7.28 2.26 13.28
N ALA A 121 -7.95 3.33 12.89
CA ALA A 121 -9.29 3.64 13.37
C ALA A 121 -10.37 2.70 12.81
N VAL A 122 -10.17 2.14 11.61
CA VAL A 122 -11.17 1.32 10.93
C VAL A 122 -10.85 -0.16 10.95
N ARG A 123 -9.63 -0.54 11.30
CA ARG A 123 -9.27 -1.97 11.36
C ARG A 123 -9.94 -2.64 12.56
N PRO A 124 -10.28 -3.93 12.46
CA PRO A 124 -10.89 -4.63 13.60
C PRO A 124 -9.89 -4.70 14.75
N PRO A 125 -10.39 -4.68 15.99
CA PRO A 125 -9.53 -4.94 17.15
C PRO A 125 -8.99 -6.37 17.09
N ILE A 126 -7.78 -6.54 17.58
CA ILE A 126 -7.11 -7.85 17.60
C ILE A 126 -7.53 -8.60 18.87
#